data_0a132299c816fa1226474e765ad9843b
#
_entry.id   0a132299c816fa1226474e765ad9843b
#
_cell.length_a   1.000
_cell.length_b   1.000
_cell.length_c   1.000
_cell.angle_alpha   90.00
_cell.angle_beta   90.00
_cell.angle_gamma   90.00
#
_symmetry.space_group_name_H-M   'P 1'
#
loop_
_entity.id
_entity.type
_entity.pdbx_description
1 polymer ?
#
loop_
_entity_poly.entity_id
_entity_poly.type
_entity_poly.pdbx_seq_one_letter_code
_entity_poly.pdbx_strand_id
1 'polypeptide(L)'
;METIIKKITDNEIENDKIIKTAAEIISRGGLVAFPTETVYGLGGDSFDPAAAEKIYAAKGRPSDNPLIVHISEFDDIYKLSDEVPEIAKVLADKFWPGPLTMIVKKNKSVP
;
A
#
# COMPACT_ATOMS: atom_id res chain seq x y z
N MET A 1 23.28 0.38 2.16
CA MET A 1 21.87 0.28 2.60
C MET A 1 21.77 -0.65 3.78
N GLU A 2 21.08 -0.23 4.81
CA GLU A 2 20.87 -1.04 6.00
C GLU A 2 19.44 -1.57 6.02
N THR A 3 19.27 -2.89 6.08
CA THR A 3 17.95 -3.51 6.14
C THR A 3 17.62 -3.88 7.58
N ILE A 4 16.48 -3.42 8.05
CA ILE A 4 15.98 -3.73 9.39
C ILE A 4 14.97 -4.89 9.27
N ILE A 5 15.18 -5.94 10.06
CA ILE A 5 14.28 -7.10 10.09
C ILE A 5 13.61 -7.16 11.46
N LYS A 6 12.29 -7.14 11.49
CA LYS A 6 11.48 -7.23 12.71
C LYS A 6 10.45 -8.35 12.56
N LYS A 7 10.18 -9.04 13.64
CA LYS A 7 9.23 -10.15 13.66
C LYS A 7 7.97 -9.77 14.41
N ILE A 8 6.82 -9.93 13.76
CA ILE A 8 5.51 -9.79 14.40
C ILE A 8 5.27 -11.03 15.27
N THR A 9 4.80 -10.81 16.49
CA THR A 9 4.53 -11.86 17.49
C THR A 9 3.12 -11.70 18.05
N ASP A 10 2.82 -12.35 19.15
CA ASP A 10 1.53 -12.19 19.85
C ASP A 10 1.49 -10.94 20.75
N ASN A 11 2.62 -10.24 20.90
CA ASN A 11 2.69 -9.03 21.72
C ASN A 11 2.22 -7.82 20.92
N GLU A 12 0.99 -7.37 21.17
CA GLU A 12 0.37 -6.26 20.45
C GLU A 12 1.13 -4.93 20.61
N ILE A 13 1.68 -4.67 21.78
CA ILE A 13 2.42 -3.42 22.05
C ILE A 13 3.69 -3.36 21.20
N GLU A 14 4.43 -4.45 21.13
CA GLU A 14 5.62 -4.54 20.29
C GLU A 14 5.28 -4.47 18.81
N ASN A 15 4.20 -5.14 18.41
CA ASN A 15 3.71 -5.12 17.02
C ASN A 15 3.34 -3.70 16.59
N ASP A 16 2.67 -2.93 17.46
CA ASP A 16 2.32 -1.55 17.15
C ASP A 16 3.56 -0.68 16.93
N LYS A 17 4.61 -0.89 17.71
CA LYS A 17 5.89 -0.18 17.52
C LYS A 17 6.54 -0.54 16.20
N ILE A 18 6.49 -1.81 15.81
CA ILE A 18 7.05 -2.29 14.54
C ILE A 18 6.27 -1.69 13.37
N ILE A 19 4.95 -1.69 13.44
CA ILE A 19 4.07 -1.11 12.41
C ILE A 19 4.34 0.39 12.28
N LYS A 20 4.48 1.09 13.40
CA LYS A 20 4.79 2.52 13.39
C LYS A 20 6.13 2.79 12.73
N THR A 21 7.15 2.00 13.03
CA THR A 21 8.47 2.12 12.39
C THR A 21 8.36 1.88 10.89
N ALA A 22 7.60 0.87 10.47
CA ALA A 22 7.37 0.60 9.05
C ALA A 22 6.67 1.77 8.36
N ALA A 23 5.64 2.34 9.00
CA ALA A 23 4.94 3.50 8.46
C ALA A 23 5.86 4.71 8.30
N GLU A 24 6.76 4.94 9.24
CA GLU A 24 7.74 6.03 9.16
C GLU A 24 8.72 5.83 8.00
N ILE A 25 9.14 4.59 7.77
CA ILE A 25 10.03 4.26 6.65
C ILE A 25 9.32 4.55 5.32
N ILE A 26 8.07 4.14 5.18
CA ILE A 26 7.27 4.41 3.97
C ILE A 26 7.09 5.91 3.77
N SER A 27 6.77 6.66 4.81
CA SER A 27 6.55 8.10 4.71
C SER A 27 7.81 8.88 4.31
N ARG A 28 8.99 8.31 4.55
CA ARG A 28 10.28 8.90 4.16
C ARG A 28 10.78 8.42 2.80
N GLY A 29 9.94 7.70 2.05
CA GLY A 29 10.28 7.22 0.71
C GLY A 29 10.96 5.85 0.67
N GLY A 30 11.05 5.16 1.81
CA GLY A 30 11.61 3.82 1.88
C GLY A 30 10.60 2.73 1.51
N LEU A 31 11.07 1.50 1.44
CA LEU A 31 10.26 0.33 1.13
C LEU A 31 10.13 -0.58 2.36
N VAL A 32 9.01 -1.26 2.46
CA VAL A 32 8.74 -2.25 3.50
C VAL A 32 8.23 -3.52 2.87
N ALA A 33 8.83 -4.65 3.23
CA ALA A 33 8.29 -5.97 2.91
C ALA A 33 7.43 -6.44 4.07
N PHE A 34 6.26 -6.96 3.79
CA PHE A 34 5.30 -7.36 4.83
C PHE A 34 4.62 -8.68 4.44
N PRO A 35 4.22 -9.49 5.43
CA PRO A 35 3.50 -10.73 5.17
C PRO A 35 2.06 -10.49 4.74
N THR A 36 1.56 -11.35 3.87
CA THR A 36 0.15 -11.36 3.46
C THR A 36 -0.40 -12.78 3.63
N GLU A 37 -1.64 -13.00 3.23
CA GLU A 37 -2.27 -14.32 3.28
C GLU A 37 -1.68 -15.31 2.27
N THR A 38 -0.91 -14.82 1.31
CA THR A 38 -0.28 -15.66 0.28
C THR A 38 1.24 -15.53 0.31
N VAL A 39 1.79 -14.46 -0.27
CA VAL A 39 3.22 -14.22 -0.36
C VAL A 39 3.57 -12.89 0.31
N TYR A 40 4.85 -12.64 0.56
CA TYR A 40 5.28 -11.34 1.05
C TYR A 40 5.01 -10.25 0.02
N GLY A 41 4.47 -9.13 0.49
CA GLY A 41 4.29 -7.93 -0.32
C GLY A 41 5.46 -6.98 -0.12
N LEU A 42 5.72 -6.14 -1.11
CA LEU A 42 6.69 -5.04 -1.02
C LEU A 42 5.96 -3.74 -1.31
N GLY A 43 6.01 -2.82 -0.37
CA GLY A 43 5.25 -1.57 -0.47
C GLY A 43 6.07 -0.32 -0.22
N GLY A 44 5.53 0.78 -0.71
CA GLY A 44 6.07 2.12 -0.53
C GLY A 44 4.94 3.14 -0.59
N ASP A 45 5.29 4.42 -0.52
CA ASP A 45 4.32 5.51 -0.59
C ASP A 45 3.73 5.60 -2.00
N SER A 46 2.41 5.43 -2.11
CA SER A 46 1.70 5.46 -3.39
C SER A 46 1.71 6.83 -4.06
N PHE A 47 2.01 7.89 -3.33
CA PHE A 47 2.08 9.25 -3.86
C PHE A 47 3.51 9.65 -4.28
N ASP A 48 4.49 8.81 -4.02
CA ASP A 48 5.89 9.09 -4.32
C ASP A 48 6.34 8.29 -5.56
N PRO A 49 6.56 8.96 -6.71
CA PRO A 49 7.01 8.25 -7.91
C PRO A 49 8.38 7.58 -7.73
N ALA A 50 9.25 8.12 -6.90
CA ALA A 50 10.54 7.51 -6.63
C ALA A 50 10.38 6.19 -5.85
N ALA A 51 9.40 6.09 -4.96
CA ALA A 51 9.10 4.85 -4.25
C ALA A 51 8.60 3.77 -5.22
N ALA A 52 7.74 4.13 -6.17
CA ALA A 52 7.27 3.20 -7.20
C ALA A 52 8.43 2.65 -8.03
N GLU A 53 9.34 3.52 -8.46
CA GLU A 53 10.54 3.11 -9.20
C GLU A 53 11.42 2.14 -8.40
N LYS A 54 11.58 2.39 -7.11
CA LYS A 54 12.32 1.50 -6.21
C LYS A 54 11.69 0.10 -6.13
N ILE A 55 10.35 0.02 -6.10
CA ILE A 55 9.65 -1.26 -6.09
C ILE A 55 9.92 -2.05 -7.36
N TYR A 56 9.78 -1.40 -8.52
CA TYR A 56 10.04 -2.06 -9.79
C TYR A 56 11.50 -2.52 -9.90
N ALA A 57 12.44 -1.69 -9.48
CA ALA A 57 13.86 -2.02 -9.49
C ALA A 57 14.18 -3.21 -8.57
N ALA A 58 13.63 -3.22 -7.36
CA ALA A 58 13.87 -4.27 -6.37
C ALA A 58 13.32 -5.63 -6.83
N LYS A 59 12.16 -5.62 -7.50
CA LYS A 59 11.52 -6.83 -7.99
C LYS A 59 12.00 -7.27 -9.38
N GLY A 60 12.71 -6.41 -10.08
CA GLY A 60 13.11 -6.69 -11.47
C GLY A 60 11.93 -6.77 -12.42
N ARG A 61 10.78 -6.14 -12.07
CA ARG A 61 9.59 -6.17 -12.94
C ARG A 61 9.54 -4.96 -13.85
N PRO A 62 8.96 -5.12 -15.07
CA PRO A 62 8.75 -3.99 -15.97
C PRO A 62 7.82 -2.94 -15.37
N SER A 63 8.10 -1.67 -15.64
CA SER A 63 7.33 -0.55 -15.12
C SER A 63 5.91 -0.43 -15.70
N ASP A 64 5.58 -1.21 -16.73
CA ASP A 64 4.24 -1.28 -17.28
C ASP A 64 3.30 -2.23 -16.53
N ASN A 65 3.84 -3.06 -15.61
CA ASN A 65 3.02 -3.86 -14.71
C ASN A 65 2.48 -2.96 -13.59
N PRO A 66 1.16 -2.83 -13.45
CA PRO A 66 0.60 -1.91 -12.45
C PRO A 66 0.89 -2.33 -11.03
N LEU A 67 1.02 -1.34 -10.16
CA LEU A 67 1.02 -1.52 -8.71
C LEU A 67 -0.37 -1.24 -8.19
N ILE A 68 -0.73 -1.90 -7.09
CA ILE A 68 -2.06 -1.76 -6.48
C ILE A 68 -1.91 -0.89 -5.24
N VAL A 69 -2.67 0.20 -5.18
CA VAL A 69 -2.70 1.06 -3.99
C VAL A 69 -3.57 0.41 -2.92
N HIS A 70 -3.04 0.30 -1.71
CA HIS A 70 -3.79 -0.16 -0.56
C HIS A 70 -4.24 1.03 0.27
N ILE A 71 -5.47 1.00 0.75
CA ILE A 71 -6.01 2.04 1.62
C ILE A 71 -6.56 1.40 2.89
N SER A 72 -6.56 2.16 3.99
CA SER A 72 -7.06 1.68 5.29
C SER A 72 -8.53 2.04 5.53
N GLU A 73 -9.02 3.11 4.89
CA GLU A 73 -10.39 3.59 5.01
C GLU A 73 -10.95 3.91 3.64
N PHE A 74 -12.27 3.74 3.46
CA PHE A 74 -12.90 4.05 2.17
C PHE A 74 -12.65 5.49 1.72
N ASP A 75 -12.69 6.44 2.64
CA ASP A 75 -12.51 7.85 2.31
C ASP A 75 -11.13 8.18 1.72
N ASP A 76 -10.14 7.31 1.90
CA ASP A 76 -8.84 7.47 1.26
C ASP A 76 -8.92 7.42 -0.27
N ILE A 77 -9.98 6.81 -0.82
CA ILE A 77 -10.17 6.74 -2.26
C ILE A 77 -10.28 8.13 -2.90
N TYR A 78 -10.81 9.10 -2.16
CA TYR A 78 -10.96 10.47 -2.67
C TYR A 78 -9.63 11.22 -2.81
N LYS A 79 -8.58 10.73 -2.16
CA LYS A 79 -7.21 11.22 -2.35
C LYS A 79 -6.59 10.71 -3.64
N LEU A 80 -7.13 9.61 -4.17
CA LEU A 80 -6.58 8.89 -5.32
C LEU A 80 -7.35 9.17 -6.60
N SER A 81 -8.64 9.49 -6.49
CA SER A 81 -9.55 9.67 -7.63
C SER A 81 -10.48 10.83 -7.40
N ASP A 82 -10.69 11.63 -8.44
CA ASP A 82 -11.66 12.70 -8.42
C ASP A 82 -13.04 12.22 -8.92
N GLU A 83 -13.10 11.00 -9.47
CA GLU A 83 -14.33 10.40 -10.00
C GLU A 83 -14.56 9.04 -9.34
N VAL A 84 -15.32 9.04 -8.24
CA VAL A 84 -15.64 7.79 -7.51
C VAL A 84 -17.13 7.48 -7.75
N PRO A 85 -17.43 6.44 -8.56
CA PRO A 85 -18.83 6.08 -8.80
C PRO A 85 -19.50 5.52 -7.55
N GLU A 86 -20.81 5.71 -7.44
CA GLU A 86 -21.57 5.23 -6.28
C GLU A 86 -21.44 3.71 -6.05
N ILE A 87 -21.32 2.95 -7.13
CA ILE A 87 -21.14 1.50 -7.02
C ILE A 87 -19.87 1.11 -6.25
N ALA A 88 -18.84 1.96 -6.26
CA ALA A 88 -17.62 1.71 -5.51
C ALA A 88 -17.92 1.67 -4.01
N LYS A 89 -18.73 2.58 -3.50
CA LYS A 89 -19.13 2.60 -2.09
C LYS A 89 -19.94 1.36 -1.73
N VAL A 90 -20.87 0.96 -2.58
CA VAL A 90 -21.69 -0.22 -2.37
C VAL A 90 -20.83 -1.49 -2.28
N LEU A 91 -19.86 -1.64 -3.17
CA LEU A 91 -18.95 -2.78 -3.17
C LEU A 91 -18.03 -2.76 -1.96
N ALA A 92 -17.51 -1.58 -1.60
CA ALA A 92 -16.66 -1.43 -0.43
C ALA A 92 -17.41 -1.79 0.86
N ASP A 93 -18.64 -1.36 1.03
CA ASP A 93 -19.44 -1.67 2.19
C ASP A 93 -19.68 -3.18 2.36
N LYS A 94 -19.73 -3.91 1.26
CA LYS A 94 -19.95 -5.36 1.28
C LYS A 94 -18.66 -6.18 1.45
N PHE A 95 -17.57 -5.75 0.83
CA PHE A 95 -16.38 -6.59 0.67
C PHE A 95 -15.13 -6.04 1.37
N TRP A 96 -15.13 -4.80 1.78
CA TRP A 96 -14.01 -4.22 2.52
C TRP A 96 -14.31 -4.17 4.03
N PRO A 97 -13.32 -4.43 4.87
CA PRO A 97 -11.96 -4.85 4.52
C PRO A 97 -11.90 -6.25 3.91
N GLY A 98 -11.04 -6.42 2.92
CA GLY A 98 -10.89 -7.69 2.23
C GLY A 98 -10.16 -7.56 0.90
N PRO A 99 -9.99 -8.65 0.17
CA PRO A 99 -9.11 -8.72 -1.00
C PRO A 99 -9.72 -8.20 -2.32
N LEU A 100 -10.81 -7.46 -2.26
CA LEU A 100 -11.40 -6.88 -3.46
C LEU A 100 -10.57 -5.68 -3.92
N THR A 101 -10.10 -5.72 -5.17
CA THR A 101 -9.45 -4.60 -5.83
C THR A 101 -10.44 -3.95 -6.80
N MET A 102 -10.57 -2.64 -6.73
CA MET A 102 -11.40 -1.88 -7.66
C MET A 102 -10.54 -0.98 -8.52
N ILE A 103 -10.87 -0.88 -9.80
CA ILE A 103 -10.18 0.00 -10.73
C ILE A 103 -10.99 1.28 -10.87
N VAL A 104 -10.38 2.40 -10.48
CA VAL A 104 -10.98 3.73 -10.61
C VAL A 104 -10.01 4.65 -11.36
N LYS A 105 -10.53 5.75 -11.89
CA LYS A 105 -9.72 6.71 -12.60
C LYS A 105 -8.83 7.45 -11.59
N LYS A 106 -7.52 7.31 -11.72
CA LYS A 106 -6.59 8.00 -10.82
C LYS A 106 -6.55 9.49 -11.10
N ASN A 107 -6.31 10.29 -10.07
CA ASN A 107 -6.04 11.70 -10.23
C ASN A 107 -4.53 11.96 -10.37
N LYS A 108 -4.15 13.24 -10.45
CA LYS A 108 -2.75 13.65 -10.69
C LYS A 108 -1.80 13.34 -9.54
N SER A 109 -2.31 13.14 -8.32
CA SER A 109 -1.45 12.87 -7.17
C SER A 109 -0.88 11.44 -7.17
N VAL A 110 -1.48 10.54 -7.95
CA VAL A 110 -0.99 9.15 -8.08
C VAL A 110 -0.12 9.05 -9.32
N PRO A 111 1.18 8.69 -9.16
CA PRO A 111 2.09 8.57 -10.29
C PRO A 111 1.73 7.45 -11.27
#